data_03f23cc52513645f4d29996d5c328576
#
_entry.id   03f23cc52513645f4d29996d5c328576
#
_cell.length_a   1.000
_cell.length_b   1.000
_cell.length_c   1.000
_cell.angle_alpha   90.00
_cell.angle_beta   90.00
_cell.angle_gamma   90.00
#
_symmetry.space_group_name_H-M   'P 1'
#
loop_
_entity.id
_entity.type
_entity.pdbx_description
1 polymer ?
#
loop_
_entity_poly.entity_id
_entity_poly.type
_entity_poly.pdbx_seq_one_letter_code
_entity_poly.pdbx_strand_id
1 'polypeptide(L)'
;DMRKMGGLRKYIPKTYILMLTGTLALTGFGIPGVFGMAGFYSKDAIIEAAYVTNLDVGTYAFAMLLIAALMTSFYSWRLVFMTFHGQIRATDDVISHIHESPNIMLLPLVILFLGAIFSGYLFYDAFIDYGFKEFWASSIYILKDNHILEEIHHVSYLVRLNLGNKQYVCRGRG
;
A
#
# COMPACT_ATOMS: atom_id res chain seq x y z
N ASP A 1 -7.12 3.90 24.49
CA ASP A 1 -6.52 2.56 24.50
C ASP A 1 -7.44 1.60 23.75
N MET A 2 -6.96 0.98 22.69
CA MET A 2 -7.69 -0.01 21.87
C MET A 2 -8.29 -1.16 22.69
N ARG A 3 -7.64 -1.53 23.79
CA ARG A 3 -8.11 -2.63 24.66
C ARG A 3 -9.41 -2.31 25.39
N LYS A 4 -9.71 -1.01 25.55
CA LYS A 4 -10.95 -0.51 26.15
C LYS A 4 -11.99 -0.08 25.12
N MET A 5 -11.69 -0.23 23.81
CA MET A 5 -12.60 0.05 22.71
C MET A 5 -13.19 -1.25 22.17
N GLY A 6 -14.12 -1.15 21.26
CA GLY A 6 -14.76 -2.28 20.59
C GLY A 6 -16.16 -1.90 20.11
N GLY A 7 -16.61 -2.50 19.01
CA GLY A 7 -17.97 -2.31 18.51
C GLY A 7 -18.32 -0.90 18.04
N LEU A 8 -17.35 0.01 17.87
CA LEU A 8 -17.60 1.42 17.56
C LEU A 8 -18.18 1.66 16.16
N ARG A 9 -18.16 0.67 15.27
CA ARG A 9 -18.73 0.77 13.92
C ARG A 9 -20.16 1.31 13.88
N LYS A 10 -20.97 1.00 14.88
CA LYS A 10 -22.37 1.44 14.94
C LYS A 10 -22.52 2.91 15.34
N TYR A 11 -21.59 3.42 16.14
CA TYR A 11 -21.65 4.79 16.69
C TYR A 11 -20.96 5.82 15.78
N ILE A 12 -19.88 5.43 15.11
CA ILE A 12 -19.08 6.31 14.23
C ILE A 12 -18.86 5.68 12.86
N PRO A 13 -19.92 5.47 12.05
CA PRO A 13 -19.85 4.76 10.78
C PRO A 13 -19.03 5.50 9.71
N LYS A 14 -19.06 6.83 9.66
CA LYS A 14 -18.27 7.62 8.69
C LYS A 14 -16.79 7.47 8.94
N THR A 15 -16.37 7.68 10.18
CA THR A 15 -14.97 7.49 10.60
C THR A 15 -14.51 6.05 10.36
N TYR A 16 -15.38 5.06 10.58
CA TYR A 16 -15.07 3.66 10.29
C TYR A 16 -14.74 3.42 8.80
N ILE A 17 -15.58 3.92 7.88
CA ILE A 17 -15.37 3.74 6.44
C ILE A 17 -14.06 4.40 6.00
N LEU A 18 -13.80 5.62 6.44
CA LEU A 18 -12.58 6.36 6.11
C LEU A 18 -11.33 5.64 6.64
N MET A 19 -11.38 5.16 7.87
CA MET A 19 -10.30 4.41 8.50
C MET A 19 -10.07 3.05 7.83
N LEU A 20 -11.15 2.34 7.47
CA LEU A 20 -11.07 1.07 6.76
C LEU A 20 -10.43 1.23 5.38
N THR A 21 -10.81 2.26 4.63
CA THR A 21 -10.21 2.55 3.33
C THR A 21 -8.73 2.91 3.45
N GLY A 22 -8.36 3.71 4.44
CA GLY A 22 -6.96 4.00 4.74
C GLY A 22 -6.16 2.73 5.07
N THR A 23 -6.75 1.82 5.83
CA THR A 23 -6.15 0.52 6.17
C THR A 23 -5.97 -0.35 4.93
N LEU A 24 -6.97 -0.43 4.05
CA LEU A 24 -6.89 -1.17 2.79
C LEU A 24 -5.79 -0.57 1.88
N ALA A 25 -5.71 0.74 1.79
CA ALA A 25 -4.65 1.41 1.02
C ALA A 25 -3.26 1.13 1.62
N LEU A 26 -3.13 1.20 2.95
CA LEU A 26 -1.87 0.94 3.65
C LEU A 26 -1.41 -0.52 3.52
N THR A 27 -2.33 -1.47 3.57
CA THR A 27 -2.01 -2.90 3.39
C THR A 27 -1.71 -3.26 1.95
N GLY A 28 -1.96 -2.35 1.00
CA GLY A 28 -1.74 -2.60 -0.43
C GLY A 28 -2.84 -3.47 -1.04
N PHE A 29 -4.10 -3.19 -0.71
CA PHE A 29 -5.20 -3.93 -1.29
C PHE A 29 -5.37 -3.60 -2.78
N GLY A 30 -5.30 -4.62 -3.61
CA GLY A 30 -5.47 -4.49 -5.04
C GLY A 30 -5.53 -5.84 -5.76
N ILE A 31 -6.03 -5.81 -6.99
CA ILE A 31 -6.03 -6.94 -7.90
C ILE A 31 -5.17 -6.55 -9.11
N PRO A 32 -4.07 -7.25 -9.36
CA PRO A 32 -3.19 -6.95 -10.49
C PRO A 32 -3.95 -6.85 -11.81
N GLY A 33 -3.76 -5.72 -12.52
CA GLY A 33 -4.38 -5.50 -13.83
C GLY A 33 -5.84 -5.04 -13.83
N VAL A 34 -6.52 -4.96 -12.68
CA VAL A 34 -7.92 -4.54 -12.58
C VAL A 34 -8.08 -3.28 -11.76
N PHE A 35 -7.66 -3.32 -10.50
CA PHE A 35 -7.81 -2.22 -9.56
C PHE A 35 -6.78 -2.36 -8.43
N GLY A 36 -6.18 -1.24 -8.03
CA GLY A 36 -5.31 -1.17 -6.86
C GLY A 36 -5.41 0.17 -6.17
N MET A 37 -5.36 0.16 -4.85
CA MET A 37 -5.21 1.38 -4.07
C MET A 37 -3.79 1.93 -4.16
N ALA A 38 -3.56 3.18 -3.78
CA ALA A 38 -2.26 3.85 -3.89
C ALA A 38 -1.10 3.03 -3.28
N GLY A 39 -1.32 2.43 -2.11
CA GLY A 39 -0.33 1.59 -1.45
C GLY A 39 -0.02 0.26 -2.16
N PHE A 40 -0.92 -0.24 -2.99
CA PHE A 40 -0.67 -1.41 -3.82
C PHE A 40 0.44 -1.11 -4.84
N TYR A 41 0.27 -0.07 -5.65
CA TYR A 41 1.24 0.30 -6.68
C TYR A 41 2.62 0.65 -6.10
N SER A 42 2.68 1.43 -5.03
CA SER A 42 3.95 1.86 -4.44
C SER A 42 4.70 0.72 -3.75
N LYS A 43 4.01 -0.15 -3.02
CA LYS A 43 4.65 -1.29 -2.34
C LYS A 43 5.15 -2.32 -3.31
N ASP A 44 4.35 -2.68 -4.32
CA ASP A 44 4.75 -3.63 -5.34
C ASP A 44 6.00 -3.15 -6.06
N ALA A 45 6.04 -1.90 -6.51
CA ALA A 45 7.20 -1.34 -7.19
C ALA A 45 8.48 -1.40 -6.34
N ILE A 46 8.40 -1.11 -5.03
CA ILE A 46 9.56 -1.17 -4.12
C ILE A 46 10.02 -2.63 -3.92
N ILE A 47 9.10 -3.56 -3.74
CA ILE A 47 9.41 -4.97 -3.53
C ILE A 47 9.99 -5.57 -4.81
N GLU A 48 9.43 -5.24 -5.97
CA GLU A 48 9.92 -5.67 -7.27
C GLU A 48 11.31 -5.08 -7.57
N ALA A 49 11.56 -3.81 -7.28
CA ALA A 49 12.88 -3.19 -7.41
C ALA A 49 13.94 -3.91 -6.56
N ALA A 50 13.62 -4.25 -5.32
CA ALA A 50 14.53 -5.01 -4.46
C ALA A 50 14.79 -6.44 -5.00
N TYR A 51 13.79 -7.06 -5.60
CA TYR A 51 13.92 -8.40 -6.20
C TYR A 51 14.80 -8.40 -7.46
N VAL A 52 14.66 -7.39 -8.32
CA VAL A 52 15.41 -7.25 -9.58
C VAL A 52 16.87 -6.89 -9.31
N THR A 53 17.18 -6.27 -8.17
CA THR A 53 18.55 -5.92 -7.82
C THR A 53 19.42 -7.18 -7.69
N ASN A 54 20.38 -7.37 -8.61
CA ASN A 54 21.26 -8.54 -8.70
C ASN A 54 22.40 -8.56 -7.64
N LEU A 55 22.25 -7.86 -6.54
CA LEU A 55 23.19 -7.85 -5.43
C LEU A 55 22.70 -8.81 -4.33
N ASP A 56 23.63 -9.42 -3.60
CA ASP A 56 23.28 -10.26 -2.43
C ASP A 56 22.44 -9.50 -1.41
N VAL A 57 22.69 -8.20 -1.27
CA VAL A 57 21.92 -7.27 -0.45
C VAL A 57 20.46 -7.14 -0.95
N GLY A 58 20.23 -7.26 -2.26
CA GLY A 58 18.87 -7.19 -2.84
C GLY A 58 17.97 -8.32 -2.35
N THR A 59 18.48 -9.55 -2.29
CA THR A 59 17.73 -10.69 -1.77
C THR A 59 17.37 -10.52 -0.29
N TYR A 60 18.31 -10.01 0.51
CA TYR A 60 18.06 -9.69 1.92
C TYR A 60 17.01 -8.58 2.06
N ALA A 61 17.15 -7.50 1.29
CA ALA A 61 16.19 -6.38 1.30
C ALA A 61 14.80 -6.85 0.89
N PHE A 62 14.66 -7.67 -0.14
CA PHE A 62 13.39 -8.27 -0.56
C PHE A 62 12.73 -9.08 0.56
N ALA A 63 13.48 -9.96 1.25
CA ALA A 63 12.96 -10.75 2.36
C ALA A 63 12.48 -9.84 3.52
N MET A 64 13.26 -8.81 3.86
CA MET A 64 12.89 -7.84 4.92
C MET A 64 11.64 -7.03 4.55
N LEU A 65 11.51 -6.62 3.28
CA LEU A 65 10.33 -5.90 2.79
C LEU A 65 9.06 -6.76 2.85
N LEU A 66 9.15 -8.06 2.52
CA LEU A 66 8.03 -8.99 2.66
C LEU A 66 7.60 -9.14 4.12
N ILE A 67 8.56 -9.33 5.04
CA ILE A 67 8.25 -9.42 6.47
C ILE A 67 7.63 -8.11 6.97
N ALA A 68 8.16 -6.97 6.58
CA ALA A 68 7.61 -5.65 6.94
C ALA A 68 6.19 -5.47 6.40
N ALA A 69 5.90 -5.91 5.18
CA ALA A 69 4.56 -5.86 4.59
C ALA A 69 3.57 -6.74 5.37
N LEU A 70 3.95 -7.95 5.76
CA LEU A 70 3.15 -8.84 6.61
C LEU A 70 2.87 -8.22 7.99
N MET A 71 3.90 -7.69 8.64
CA MET A 71 3.75 -7.03 9.95
C MET A 71 2.85 -5.79 9.85
N THR A 72 3.00 -5.00 8.79
CA THR A 72 2.14 -3.83 8.52
C THR A 72 0.68 -4.25 8.38
N SER A 73 0.41 -5.28 7.62
CA SER A 73 -0.93 -5.83 7.44
C SER A 73 -1.52 -6.31 8.78
N PHE A 74 -0.72 -7.07 9.54
CA PHE A 74 -1.16 -7.60 10.84
C PHE A 74 -1.55 -6.50 11.83
N TYR A 75 -0.68 -5.50 12.07
CA TYR A 75 -1.01 -4.46 13.05
C TYR A 75 -2.16 -3.55 12.59
N SER A 76 -2.28 -3.30 11.29
CA SER A 76 -3.34 -2.46 10.74
C SER A 76 -4.71 -3.12 10.90
N TRP A 77 -4.84 -4.39 10.55
CA TRP A 77 -6.07 -5.15 10.75
C TRP A 77 -6.40 -5.33 12.24
N ARG A 78 -5.39 -5.57 13.07
CA ARG A 78 -5.59 -5.63 14.53
C ARG A 78 -6.20 -4.34 15.06
N LEU A 79 -5.73 -3.18 14.60
CA LEU A 79 -6.29 -1.89 14.99
C LEU A 79 -7.77 -1.80 14.59
N VAL A 80 -8.12 -2.11 13.35
CA VAL A 80 -9.50 -2.05 12.87
C VAL A 80 -10.41 -3.00 13.66
N PHE A 81 -10.00 -4.24 13.83
CA PHE A 81 -10.82 -5.22 14.56
C PHE A 81 -10.99 -4.88 16.02
N MET A 82 -9.95 -4.48 16.72
CA MET A 82 -10.02 -4.13 18.14
C MET A 82 -10.83 -2.87 18.42
N THR A 83 -10.86 -1.92 17.48
CA THR A 83 -11.54 -0.63 17.67
C THR A 83 -13.00 -0.69 17.23
N PHE A 84 -13.26 -1.21 16.03
CA PHE A 84 -14.57 -1.10 15.38
C PHE A 84 -15.42 -2.35 15.47
N HIS A 85 -14.79 -3.51 15.66
CA HIS A 85 -15.48 -4.80 15.71
C HIS A 85 -15.44 -5.41 17.12
N GLY A 86 -16.20 -6.51 17.29
CA GLY A 86 -16.28 -7.22 18.54
C GLY A 86 -17.26 -6.59 19.53
N GLN A 87 -17.16 -7.02 20.80
CA GLN A 87 -17.99 -6.54 21.88
C GLN A 87 -17.48 -5.19 22.39
N ILE A 88 -18.42 -4.34 22.79
CA ILE A 88 -18.13 -3.06 23.42
C ILE A 88 -17.51 -3.32 24.80
N ARG A 89 -16.33 -2.74 25.02
CA ARG A 89 -15.56 -2.84 26.27
C ARG A 89 -15.49 -1.53 27.03
N ALA A 90 -16.10 -0.48 26.49
CA ALA A 90 -16.23 0.81 27.14
C ALA A 90 -17.35 0.79 28.16
N THR A 91 -17.28 1.66 29.17
CA THR A 91 -18.35 1.87 30.17
C THR A 91 -19.51 2.61 29.52
N ASP A 92 -20.74 2.39 30.06
CA ASP A 92 -21.97 3.00 29.52
C ASP A 92 -21.91 4.53 29.51
N ASP A 93 -21.24 5.14 30.47
CA ASP A 93 -21.01 6.57 30.53
C ASP A 93 -20.19 7.08 29.32
N VAL A 94 -19.13 6.38 28.95
CA VAL A 94 -18.33 6.71 27.76
C VAL A 94 -19.13 6.50 26.48
N ILE A 95 -19.94 5.46 26.41
CA ILE A 95 -20.74 5.12 25.22
C ILE A 95 -21.78 6.22 24.94
N SER A 96 -22.42 6.76 25.97
CA SER A 96 -23.44 7.81 25.85
C SER A 96 -22.87 9.12 25.25
N HIS A 97 -21.57 9.35 25.38
CA HIS A 97 -20.87 10.54 24.86
C HIS A 97 -20.19 10.32 23.49
N ILE A 98 -20.27 9.09 22.93
CA ILE A 98 -19.70 8.81 21.61
C ILE A 98 -20.59 9.43 20.52
N HIS A 99 -20.01 10.31 19.73
CA HIS A 99 -20.64 10.91 18.57
C HIS A 99 -19.65 11.00 17.40
N GLU A 100 -20.16 11.14 16.19
CA GLU A 100 -19.34 11.28 15.01
C GLU A 100 -18.51 12.58 15.08
N SER A 101 -17.31 12.55 14.50
CA SER A 101 -16.43 13.74 14.46
C SER A 101 -17.07 14.87 13.66
N PRO A 102 -16.87 16.14 14.07
CA PRO A 102 -17.40 17.28 13.32
C PRO A 102 -16.85 17.33 11.88
N ASN A 103 -17.62 17.90 10.96
CA ASN A 103 -17.29 17.92 9.53
C ASN A 103 -15.93 18.55 9.22
N ILE A 104 -15.47 19.50 10.04
CA ILE A 104 -14.13 20.11 9.89
C ILE A 104 -13.01 19.07 10.04
N MET A 105 -13.18 18.08 10.93
CA MET A 105 -12.22 16.99 11.12
C MET A 105 -12.38 15.88 10.07
N LEU A 106 -13.60 15.69 9.56
CA LEU A 106 -13.86 14.69 8.52
C LEU A 106 -13.36 15.14 7.14
N LEU A 107 -13.31 16.45 6.86
CA LEU A 107 -12.90 16.98 5.57
C LEU A 107 -11.48 16.51 5.13
N PRO A 108 -10.42 16.66 5.96
CA PRO A 108 -9.11 16.13 5.62
C PRO A 108 -9.10 14.61 5.38
N LEU A 109 -9.87 13.87 6.20
CA LEU A 109 -9.98 12.42 6.04
C LEU A 109 -10.64 12.02 4.72
N VAL A 110 -11.64 12.79 4.25
CA VAL A 110 -12.28 12.58 2.95
C VAL A 110 -11.30 12.85 1.80
N ILE A 111 -10.49 13.90 1.90
CA ILE A 111 -9.44 14.20 0.90
C ILE A 111 -8.43 13.06 0.84
N LEU A 112 -7.97 12.56 1.99
CA LEU A 112 -7.06 11.41 2.07
C LEU A 112 -7.71 10.12 1.55
N PHE A 113 -8.99 9.92 1.80
CA PHE A 113 -9.77 8.80 1.28
C PHE A 113 -9.80 8.80 -0.26
N LEU A 114 -10.09 9.95 -0.87
CA LEU A 114 -10.06 10.10 -2.33
C LEU A 114 -8.64 9.88 -2.89
N GLY A 115 -7.63 10.45 -2.24
CA GLY A 115 -6.22 10.21 -2.59
C GLY A 115 -5.86 8.72 -2.52
N ALA A 116 -6.25 8.02 -1.47
CA ALA A 116 -5.95 6.60 -1.28
C ALA A 116 -6.52 5.71 -2.39
N ILE A 117 -7.66 6.10 -2.97
CA ILE A 117 -8.33 5.35 -4.05
C ILE A 117 -7.75 5.74 -5.42
N PHE A 118 -7.61 7.03 -5.70
CA PHE A 118 -7.35 7.52 -7.05
C PHE A 118 -5.90 7.83 -7.35
N SER A 119 -5.07 8.22 -6.35
CA SER A 119 -3.72 8.71 -6.63
C SER A 119 -2.81 7.62 -7.23
N GLY A 120 -2.98 6.37 -6.83
CA GLY A 120 -2.23 5.26 -7.42
C GLY A 120 -2.47 5.13 -8.90
N TYR A 121 -3.72 5.26 -9.34
CA TYR A 121 -4.07 5.18 -10.76
C TYR A 121 -3.61 6.44 -11.54
N LEU A 122 -3.84 7.63 -10.96
CA LEU A 122 -3.51 8.90 -11.62
C LEU A 122 -2.01 9.13 -11.80
N PHE A 123 -1.21 8.72 -10.82
CA PHE A 123 0.22 9.03 -10.80
C PHE A 123 1.12 7.83 -11.14
N TYR A 124 0.54 6.65 -11.38
CA TYR A 124 1.31 5.45 -11.70
C TYR A 124 2.26 5.67 -12.89
N ASP A 125 1.73 6.20 -13.99
CA ASP A 125 2.50 6.46 -15.21
C ASP A 125 3.66 7.44 -14.97
N ALA A 126 3.39 8.54 -14.27
CA ALA A 126 4.39 9.56 -14.00
C ALA A 126 5.51 9.13 -13.03
N PHE A 127 5.25 8.18 -12.11
CA PHE A 127 6.20 7.81 -11.06
C PHE A 127 6.84 6.44 -11.27
N ILE A 128 6.18 5.52 -11.97
CA ILE A 128 6.60 4.11 -12.04
C ILE A 128 6.70 3.63 -13.49
N ASP A 129 5.82 4.08 -14.40
CA ASP A 129 5.69 3.59 -15.77
C ASP A 129 6.48 4.45 -16.78
N TYR A 130 6.19 4.28 -18.04
CA TYR A 130 6.89 4.90 -19.17
C TYR A 130 6.90 6.44 -19.14
N GLY A 131 5.87 7.08 -18.58
CA GLY A 131 5.79 8.53 -18.37
C GLY A 131 6.82 9.11 -17.40
N PHE A 132 7.55 8.26 -16.65
CA PHE A 132 8.58 8.69 -15.70
C PHE A 132 9.65 9.60 -16.35
N LYS A 133 10.16 9.21 -17.52
CA LYS A 133 11.20 9.97 -18.22
C LYS A 133 10.71 11.34 -18.71
N GLU A 134 9.46 11.45 -19.11
CA GLU A 134 8.85 12.71 -19.57
C GLU A 134 8.50 13.62 -18.38
N PHE A 135 7.93 13.06 -17.33
CA PHE A 135 7.51 13.83 -16.16
C PHE A 135 8.70 14.41 -15.37
N TRP A 136 9.72 13.60 -15.12
CA TRP A 136 10.89 14.01 -14.35
C TRP A 136 11.98 14.68 -15.22
N ALA A 137 11.97 14.47 -16.53
CA ALA A 137 12.95 14.98 -17.49
C ALA A 137 14.40 14.81 -16.99
N SER A 138 15.09 15.92 -16.73
CA SER A 138 16.48 15.93 -16.22
C SER A 138 16.57 16.14 -14.69
N SER A 139 15.44 16.19 -13.98
CA SER A 139 15.42 16.43 -12.51
C SER A 139 15.99 15.27 -11.72
N ILE A 140 15.87 14.05 -12.25
CA ILE A 140 16.43 12.84 -11.64
C ILE A 140 17.46 12.26 -12.60
N TYR A 141 18.71 12.17 -12.14
CA TYR A 141 19.78 11.54 -12.91
C TYR A 141 19.78 10.03 -12.68
N ILE A 142 19.58 9.28 -13.76
CA ILE A 142 19.68 7.82 -13.76
C ILE A 142 20.99 7.45 -14.48
N LEU A 143 21.81 6.61 -13.83
CA LEU A 143 23.00 6.06 -14.47
C LEU A 143 22.62 5.27 -15.72
N LYS A 144 23.44 5.37 -16.78
CA LYS A 144 23.18 4.69 -18.06
C LYS A 144 23.11 3.17 -17.96
N ASP A 145 23.79 2.61 -16.98
CA ASP A 145 23.82 1.16 -16.70
C ASP A 145 22.70 0.69 -15.77
N ASN A 146 21.83 1.61 -15.30
CA ASN A 146 20.75 1.29 -14.40
C ASN A 146 19.43 1.10 -15.17
N HIS A 147 19.11 -0.15 -15.44
CA HIS A 147 17.89 -0.57 -16.14
C HIS A 147 16.79 -1.09 -15.20
N ILE A 148 16.91 -0.86 -13.88
CA ILE A 148 15.99 -1.40 -12.87
C ILE A 148 14.52 -1.04 -13.17
N LEU A 149 14.24 0.21 -13.59
CA LEU A 149 12.87 0.62 -13.93
C LEU A 149 12.30 -0.13 -15.16
N GLU A 150 13.14 -0.42 -16.14
CA GLU A 150 12.75 -1.19 -17.33
C GLU A 150 12.55 -2.68 -16.97
N GLU A 151 13.41 -3.22 -16.12
CA GLU A 151 13.34 -4.60 -15.65
C GLU A 151 12.12 -4.85 -14.75
N ILE A 152 11.70 -3.88 -13.93
CA ILE A 152 10.48 -3.97 -13.10
C ILE A 152 9.25 -4.24 -13.98
N HIS A 153 9.12 -3.58 -15.13
CA HIS A 153 7.97 -3.79 -16.03
C HIS A 153 7.92 -5.22 -16.57
N HIS A 154 9.07 -5.83 -16.88
CA HIS A 154 9.13 -7.21 -17.34
C HIS A 154 8.81 -8.21 -16.22
N VAL A 155 9.30 -7.94 -15.00
CA VAL A 155 9.06 -8.80 -13.83
C VAL A 155 7.62 -8.72 -13.37
N SER A 156 7.03 -7.54 -13.34
CA SER A 156 5.64 -7.32 -12.91
C SER A 156 4.64 -8.17 -13.70
N TYR A 157 4.86 -8.35 -14.99
CA TYR A 157 4.00 -9.21 -15.81
C TYR A 157 4.24 -10.72 -15.54
N LEU A 158 5.47 -11.13 -15.28
CA LEU A 158 5.85 -12.54 -15.10
C LEU A 158 5.65 -13.06 -13.68
N VAL A 159 5.89 -12.23 -12.66
CA VAL A 159 5.64 -12.59 -11.25
C VAL A 159 4.15 -12.69 -10.97
N ARG A 160 3.33 -11.92 -11.66
CA ARG A 160 1.86 -12.06 -11.62
C ARG A 160 1.38 -13.39 -12.17
N LEU A 161 2.13 -14.01 -13.09
CA LEU A 161 1.74 -15.26 -13.75
C LEU A 161 2.50 -16.49 -13.25
N ASN A 162 3.68 -16.34 -12.63
CA ASN A 162 4.50 -17.53 -12.33
C ASN A 162 5.54 -17.31 -11.22
N LEU A 163 5.18 -17.58 -9.99
CA LEU A 163 6.10 -17.60 -8.81
C LEU A 163 7.22 -18.66 -8.91
N GLY A 164 7.42 -19.27 -10.06
CA GLY A 164 8.23 -20.49 -10.20
C GLY A 164 9.45 -20.42 -11.12
N ASN A 165 9.75 -19.39 -11.88
CA ASN A 165 10.78 -19.51 -12.91
C ASN A 165 11.85 -18.42 -12.89
N LYS A 166 12.89 -18.63 -12.06
CA LYS A 166 14.12 -17.81 -11.97
C LYS A 166 14.99 -17.80 -13.26
N GLN A 167 14.59 -18.43 -14.34
CA GLN A 167 15.48 -18.69 -15.49
C GLN A 167 15.55 -17.58 -16.55
N TYR A 168 14.77 -16.51 -16.46
CA TYR A 168 14.71 -15.51 -17.54
C TYR A 168 15.57 -14.25 -17.33
N VAL A 169 16.16 -14.08 -16.13
CA VAL A 169 16.97 -12.86 -15.82
C VAL A 169 18.40 -12.92 -16.38
N CYS A 170 18.90 -14.07 -16.80
CA CYS A 170 20.31 -14.24 -17.23
C CYS A 170 20.53 -14.27 -18.74
N ARG A 171 19.59 -13.87 -19.61
CA ARG A 171 19.74 -14.01 -21.07
C ARG A 171 19.91 -12.70 -21.84
N GLY A 172 20.45 -11.67 -21.23
CA GLY A 172 20.70 -10.37 -21.86
C GLY A 172 22.14 -9.87 -21.81
N ARG A 173 23.14 -10.78 -21.72
CA ARG A 173 24.56 -10.45 -21.94
C ARG A 173 25.18 -11.42 -22.94
N GLY A 174 25.16 -11.02 -24.17
CA GLY A 174 25.91 -11.52 -25.28
C GLY A 174 26.30 -10.35 -26.16
#